data_b6ebb40b899bef4dcb236540dd79a4a6
#
_entry.id   b6ebb40b899bef4dcb236540dd79a4a6
#
_cell.length_a   1.000
_cell.length_b   1.000
_cell.length_c   1.000
_cell.angle_alpha   90.00
_cell.angle_beta   90.00
_cell.angle_gamma   90.00
#
_symmetry.space_group_name_H-M   'P 1'
#
loop_
_entity.id
_entity.type
_entity.pdbx_description
1 polymer ?
#
loop_
_entity_poly.entity_id
_entity_poly.type
_entity_poly.pdbx_seq_one_letter_code
_entity_poly.pdbx_strand_id
1 'polypeptide(L)'
;MVAIDLEAIQAPGMAKAGGHCAIVLQVNGVMKVLFDVFVIPRLYKGDSLHFVMSCCSDKNKHLAKQHGMPFDDAVKRIKEILQHSIVVGHDVDQDLDALEITHSVPCCVYDTARCMALQRLAGLPVKAGEKPPLKGLAKALLDREIQKSKHHPDDDALASLQLYLRYKHLLTVACCQSARFDQTLAS
;
A
#
# COMPACT_ATOMS: atom_id res chain seq x y z
N MET A 1 -13.35 1.02 6.39
CA MET A 1 -12.21 0.13 6.09
C MET A 1 -11.80 0.36 4.66
N VAL A 2 -10.51 0.53 4.45
CA VAL A 2 -9.92 0.77 3.12
C VAL A 2 -8.67 -0.08 2.95
N ALA A 3 -8.29 -0.40 1.72
CA ALA A 3 -6.95 -0.89 1.42
C ALA A 3 -6.20 0.10 0.58
N ILE A 4 -4.89 0.19 0.80
CA ILE A 4 -3.96 1.05 0.09
C ILE A 4 -2.84 0.21 -0.51
N ASP A 5 -2.38 0.62 -1.68
CA ASP A 5 -1.16 0.14 -2.33
C ASP A 5 -0.50 1.28 -3.10
N LEU A 6 0.83 1.28 -3.14
CA LEU A 6 1.64 2.30 -3.79
C LEU A 6 2.76 1.67 -4.63
N GLU A 7 2.68 1.83 -5.92
CA GLU A 7 3.79 1.56 -6.83
C GLU A 7 4.80 2.73 -6.78
N ALA A 8 5.66 2.69 -5.75
CA ALA A 8 6.58 3.78 -5.45
C ALA A 8 7.65 3.97 -6.54
N ILE A 9 8.03 5.22 -6.77
CA ILE A 9 9.16 5.58 -7.63
C ILE A 9 10.44 5.49 -6.80
N GLN A 10 11.47 4.92 -7.41
CA GLN A 10 12.82 4.96 -6.88
C GLN A 10 13.78 5.44 -7.96
N ALA A 11 14.26 6.67 -7.82
CA ALA A 11 15.35 7.16 -8.65
C ALA A 11 16.71 6.72 -8.07
N PRO A 12 17.76 6.58 -8.90
CA PRO A 12 19.10 6.24 -8.43
C PRO A 12 19.58 7.22 -7.35
N GLY A 13 19.99 6.69 -6.19
CA GLY A 13 20.47 7.49 -5.06
C GLY A 13 19.38 8.21 -4.24
N MET A 14 18.11 8.02 -4.55
CA MET A 14 16.99 8.58 -3.81
C MET A 14 16.25 7.51 -3.03
N ALA A 15 15.63 7.90 -1.91
CA ALA A 15 14.66 7.06 -1.23
C ALA A 15 13.41 6.86 -2.11
N LYS A 16 12.68 5.79 -1.88
CA LYS A 16 11.35 5.61 -2.51
C LYS A 16 10.46 6.79 -2.10
N ALA A 17 9.80 7.40 -3.06
CA ALA A 17 8.90 8.52 -2.78
C ALA A 17 7.83 8.63 -3.85
N GLY A 18 6.60 8.97 -3.45
CA GLY A 18 5.50 9.12 -4.37
C GLY A 18 5.29 7.91 -5.29
N GLY A 19 4.58 8.11 -6.36
CA GLY A 19 4.29 7.05 -7.34
C GLY A 19 2.79 6.87 -7.59
N HIS A 20 2.42 5.78 -8.25
CA HIS A 20 1.01 5.48 -8.50
C HIS A 20 0.38 4.90 -7.23
N CYS A 21 -0.54 5.63 -6.61
CA CYS A 21 -1.22 5.25 -5.37
C CYS A 21 -2.70 4.98 -5.63
N ALA A 22 -3.19 3.86 -5.12
CA ALA A 22 -4.60 3.55 -5.13
C ALA A 22 -5.13 3.24 -3.71
N ILE A 23 -6.35 3.70 -3.43
CA ILE A 23 -7.09 3.34 -2.22
C ILE A 23 -8.45 2.80 -2.65
N VAL A 24 -8.76 1.59 -2.19
CA VAL A 24 -10.03 0.92 -2.46
C VAL A 24 -10.80 0.64 -1.18
N LEU A 25 -12.12 0.55 -1.29
CA LEU A 25 -13.00 0.15 -0.20
C LEU A 25 -14.09 -0.80 -0.67
N GLN A 26 -14.76 -1.45 0.28
CA GLN A 26 -15.97 -2.20 0.02
C GLN A 26 -17.18 -1.52 0.67
N VAL A 27 -18.22 -1.27 -0.13
CA VAL A 27 -19.54 -0.78 0.33
C VAL A 27 -20.61 -1.73 -0.17
N ASN A 28 -21.40 -2.29 0.75
CA ASN A 28 -22.50 -3.22 0.42
C ASN A 28 -22.09 -4.36 -0.51
N GLY A 29 -20.92 -4.94 -0.28
CA GLY A 29 -20.36 -6.02 -1.09
C GLY A 29 -19.71 -5.58 -2.40
N VAL A 30 -19.84 -4.31 -2.79
CA VAL A 30 -19.25 -3.77 -4.02
C VAL A 30 -17.93 -3.08 -3.71
N MET A 31 -16.90 -3.42 -4.46
CA MET A 31 -15.60 -2.75 -4.38
C MET A 31 -15.61 -1.43 -5.16
N LYS A 32 -15.05 -0.40 -4.55
CA LYS A 32 -14.95 0.94 -5.15
C LYS A 32 -13.53 1.49 -4.98
N VAL A 33 -13.03 2.09 -6.04
CA VAL A 33 -11.79 2.88 -5.98
C VAL A 33 -12.15 4.27 -5.44
N LEU A 34 -11.53 4.66 -4.32
CA LEU A 34 -11.70 5.99 -3.71
C LEU A 34 -10.67 6.99 -4.19
N PHE A 35 -9.46 6.49 -4.44
CA PHE A 35 -8.30 7.29 -4.79
C PHE A 35 -7.47 6.49 -5.78
N ASP A 36 -7.11 7.10 -6.89
CA ASP A 36 -6.28 6.52 -7.93
C ASP A 36 -5.54 7.66 -8.64
N VAL A 37 -4.35 7.97 -8.14
CA VAL A 37 -3.58 9.11 -8.63
C VAL A 37 -2.09 8.79 -8.69
N PHE A 38 -1.38 9.55 -9.51
CA PHE A 38 0.06 9.57 -9.49
C PHE A 38 0.54 10.67 -8.53
N VAL A 39 1.13 10.28 -7.40
CA VAL A 39 1.71 11.17 -6.40
C VAL A 39 3.05 11.67 -6.92
N ILE A 40 3.12 12.93 -7.31
CA ILE A 40 4.35 13.54 -7.83
C ILE A 40 5.31 13.77 -6.65
N PRO A 41 6.50 13.14 -6.65
CA PRO A 41 7.46 13.30 -5.56
C PRO A 41 7.84 14.77 -5.31
N ARG A 42 8.18 15.11 -4.07
CA ARG A 42 8.83 16.40 -3.80
C ARG A 42 10.15 16.47 -4.53
N LEU A 43 10.41 17.61 -5.13
CA LEU A 43 11.70 17.89 -5.74
C LEU A 43 12.65 18.40 -4.68
N TYR A 44 13.80 17.76 -4.54
CA TYR A 44 14.87 18.25 -3.70
C TYR A 44 15.71 19.29 -4.48
N LYS A 45 16.48 20.10 -3.75
CA LYS A 45 17.30 21.15 -4.36
C LYS A 45 18.27 20.54 -5.39
N GLY A 46 18.13 20.92 -6.65
CA GLY A 46 18.91 20.38 -7.78
C GLY A 46 18.19 19.36 -8.65
N ASP A 47 17.07 18.81 -8.17
CA ASP A 47 16.26 17.89 -8.97
C ASP A 47 15.31 18.67 -9.89
N SER A 48 15.01 18.07 -11.04
CA SER A 48 13.95 18.57 -11.91
C SER A 48 12.84 17.52 -12.04
N LEU A 49 11.60 17.97 -12.22
CA LEU A 49 10.49 17.07 -12.51
C LEU A 49 10.80 16.19 -13.73
N HIS A 50 11.52 16.73 -14.71
CA HIS A 50 11.98 15.99 -15.88
C HIS A 50 12.91 14.84 -15.50
N PHE A 51 13.85 15.05 -14.58
CA PHE A 51 14.74 14.00 -14.07
C PHE A 51 13.96 12.92 -13.35
N VAL A 52 13.11 13.28 -12.39
CA VAL A 52 12.23 12.32 -11.68
C VAL A 52 11.38 11.54 -12.66
N MET A 53 10.78 12.21 -13.63
CA MET A 53 9.95 11.57 -14.65
C MET A 53 10.76 10.68 -15.60
N SER A 54 12.05 10.95 -15.83
CA SER A 54 12.91 10.10 -16.67
C SER A 54 13.12 8.71 -16.06
N CYS A 55 13.03 8.60 -14.72
CA CYS A 55 13.13 7.34 -14.00
C CYS A 55 11.81 6.54 -13.99
N CYS A 56 10.72 7.13 -14.48
CA CYS A 56 9.42 6.50 -14.54
C CYS A 56 9.22 5.73 -15.84
N SER A 57 8.42 4.66 -15.77
CA SER A 57 7.90 4.01 -16.99
C SER A 57 7.04 4.99 -17.80
N ASP A 58 6.89 4.76 -19.11
CA ASP A 58 6.05 5.63 -19.96
C ASP A 58 4.59 5.68 -19.50
N LYS A 59 4.09 4.57 -18.91
CA LYS A 59 2.76 4.53 -18.28
C LYS A 59 2.69 5.54 -17.11
N ASN A 60 3.68 5.53 -16.22
CA ASN A 60 3.71 6.43 -15.07
C ASN A 60 3.86 7.89 -15.49
N LYS A 61 4.61 8.17 -16.56
CA LYS A 61 4.67 9.53 -17.17
C LYS A 61 3.31 9.99 -17.67
N HIS A 62 2.57 9.10 -18.31
CA HIS A 62 1.22 9.40 -18.81
C HIS A 62 0.25 9.65 -17.66
N LEU A 63 0.25 8.78 -16.66
CA LEU A 63 -0.56 8.96 -15.43
C LEU A 63 -0.22 10.26 -14.70
N ALA A 64 1.08 10.59 -14.55
CA ALA A 64 1.48 11.84 -13.91
C ALA A 64 0.99 13.08 -14.65
N LYS A 65 0.92 13.03 -15.98
CA LYS A 65 0.40 14.14 -16.80
C LYS A 65 -1.11 14.29 -16.71
N GLN A 66 -1.85 13.19 -16.61
CA GLN A 66 -3.33 13.21 -16.62
C GLN A 66 -3.92 13.28 -15.20
N HIS A 67 -3.31 12.56 -14.26
CA HIS A 67 -3.82 12.33 -12.90
C HIS A 67 -2.75 12.58 -11.84
N GLY A 68 -1.74 13.39 -12.17
CA GLY A 68 -0.68 13.75 -11.23
C GLY A 68 -1.17 14.74 -10.18
N MET A 69 -0.84 14.47 -8.93
CA MET A 69 -1.12 15.33 -7.79
C MET A 69 0.19 15.65 -7.07
N PRO A 70 0.47 16.92 -6.71
CA PRO A 70 1.62 17.27 -5.89
C PRO A 70 1.65 16.45 -4.60
N PHE A 71 2.85 16.10 -4.14
CA PHE A 71 3.05 15.21 -2.99
C PHE A 71 2.23 15.65 -1.77
N ASP A 72 2.33 16.92 -1.38
CA ASP A 72 1.67 17.43 -0.18
C ASP A 72 0.15 17.40 -0.26
N ASP A 73 -0.41 17.69 -1.43
CA ASP A 73 -1.85 17.63 -1.66
C ASP A 73 -2.35 16.19 -1.65
N ALA A 74 -1.61 15.28 -2.28
CA ALA A 74 -1.93 13.85 -2.28
C ALA A 74 -1.89 13.28 -0.86
N VAL A 75 -0.81 13.53 -0.13
CA VAL A 75 -0.62 13.06 1.25
C VAL A 75 -1.72 13.60 2.18
N LYS A 76 -2.11 14.87 2.03
CA LYS A 76 -3.21 15.45 2.79
C LYS A 76 -4.51 14.67 2.55
N ARG A 77 -4.87 14.41 1.29
CA ARG A 77 -6.08 13.66 0.95
C ARG A 77 -6.02 12.20 1.40
N ILE A 78 -4.87 11.55 1.25
CA ILE A 78 -4.65 10.19 1.74
C ILE A 78 -4.85 10.14 3.26
N LYS A 79 -4.27 11.06 4.02
CA LYS A 79 -4.46 11.15 5.47
C LYS A 79 -5.93 11.31 5.87
N GLU A 80 -6.67 12.18 5.17
CA GLU A 80 -8.12 12.37 5.40
C GLU A 80 -8.92 11.07 5.20
N ILE A 81 -8.56 10.25 4.22
CA ILE A 81 -9.19 8.95 3.97
C ILE A 81 -8.80 7.94 5.05
N LEU A 82 -7.52 7.89 5.42
CA LEU A 82 -7.00 6.86 6.31
C LEU A 82 -7.33 7.11 7.78
N GLN A 83 -7.38 8.37 8.25
CA GLN A 83 -7.47 8.74 9.67
C GLN A 83 -8.67 8.14 10.43
N HIS A 84 -9.76 7.80 9.74
CA HIS A 84 -10.96 7.21 10.33
C HIS A 84 -11.23 5.78 9.81
N SER A 85 -10.20 5.13 9.27
CA SER A 85 -10.34 3.84 8.60
C SER A 85 -9.49 2.77 9.26
N ILE A 86 -9.95 1.53 9.21
CA ILE A 86 -9.06 0.38 9.30
C ILE A 86 -8.32 0.31 7.97
N VAL A 87 -7.00 0.36 8.03
CA VAL A 87 -6.12 0.33 6.85
C VAL A 87 -5.63 -1.08 6.61
N VAL A 88 -5.73 -1.55 5.38
CA VAL A 88 -5.24 -2.86 4.95
C VAL A 88 -4.21 -2.66 3.85
N GLY A 89 -3.18 -3.49 3.80
CA GLY A 89 -2.21 -3.48 2.71
C GLY A 89 -1.37 -4.76 2.69
N HIS A 90 -0.38 -4.78 1.82
CA HIS A 90 0.60 -5.85 1.73
C HIS A 90 2.00 -5.26 1.74
N ASP A 91 2.73 -5.47 2.82
CA ASP A 91 3.99 -4.77 3.13
C ASP A 91 3.82 -3.24 3.23
N VAL A 92 2.68 -2.85 3.77
CA VAL A 92 2.13 -1.50 3.77
C VAL A 92 3.04 -0.45 4.45
N ASP A 93 3.96 -0.86 5.31
CA ASP A 93 4.94 0.06 5.92
C ASP A 93 5.75 0.79 4.86
N GLN A 94 6.14 0.11 3.78
CA GLN A 94 6.92 0.72 2.71
C GLN A 94 6.13 1.81 1.97
N ASP A 95 4.83 1.59 1.79
CA ASP A 95 3.93 2.56 1.16
C ASP A 95 3.74 3.79 2.03
N LEU A 96 3.50 3.55 3.34
CA LEU A 96 3.33 4.62 4.32
C LEU A 96 4.63 5.43 4.51
N ASP A 97 5.79 4.78 4.49
CA ASP A 97 7.10 5.44 4.55
C ASP A 97 7.35 6.28 3.29
N ALA A 98 7.05 5.75 2.09
CA ALA A 98 7.20 6.47 0.83
C ALA A 98 6.26 7.68 0.71
N LEU A 99 5.15 7.68 1.45
CA LEU A 99 4.20 8.79 1.58
C LEU A 99 4.49 9.68 2.81
N GLU A 100 5.51 9.38 3.60
CA GLU A 100 5.88 10.10 4.83
C GLU A 100 4.73 10.21 5.84
N ILE A 101 3.91 9.16 5.95
CA ILE A 101 2.71 9.15 6.81
C ILE A 101 2.72 8.07 7.90
N THR A 102 3.79 7.30 8.03
CA THR A 102 3.91 6.16 8.96
C THR A 102 3.49 6.50 10.39
N HIS A 103 3.82 7.71 10.86
CA HIS A 103 3.47 8.17 12.21
C HIS A 103 2.09 8.84 12.31
N SER A 104 1.40 9.02 11.19
CA SER A 104 0.12 9.75 11.10
C SER A 104 -1.07 8.86 10.80
N VAL A 105 -0.84 7.55 10.68
CA VAL A 105 -1.88 6.59 10.32
C VAL A 105 -2.62 6.11 11.56
N PRO A 106 -3.92 5.79 11.45
CA PRO A 106 -4.72 5.34 12.58
C PRO A 106 -4.20 4.03 13.19
N CYS A 107 -4.63 3.77 14.41
CA CYS A 107 -4.21 2.67 15.27
C CYS A 107 -4.43 1.25 14.70
N CYS A 108 -5.16 1.08 13.60
CA CYS A 108 -5.49 -0.22 13.06
C CYS A 108 -4.99 -0.36 11.62
N VAL A 109 -3.77 -0.86 11.47
CA VAL A 109 -3.19 -1.25 10.17
C VAL A 109 -3.04 -2.76 10.12
N TYR A 110 -3.62 -3.40 9.11
CA TYR A 110 -3.47 -4.83 8.86
C TYR A 110 -2.58 -5.07 7.66
N ASP A 111 -1.45 -5.72 7.90
CA ASP A 111 -0.49 -6.09 6.86
C ASP A 111 -0.64 -7.57 6.52
N THR A 112 -1.15 -7.86 5.32
CA THR A 112 -1.33 -9.23 4.84
C THR A 112 0.00 -9.97 4.61
N ALA A 113 1.10 -9.23 4.39
CA ALA A 113 2.43 -9.81 4.25
C ALA A 113 2.99 -10.35 5.58
N ARG A 114 2.53 -9.81 6.71
CA ARG A 114 2.97 -10.23 8.05
C ARG A 114 2.05 -11.26 8.70
N CYS A 115 0.96 -11.63 8.03
CA CYS A 115 0.01 -12.57 8.57
C CYS A 115 0.46 -14.02 8.37
N MET A 116 1.10 -14.59 9.39
CA MET A 116 1.57 -15.99 9.41
C MET A 116 0.43 -16.99 9.17
N ALA A 117 -0.80 -16.66 9.58
CA ALA A 117 -1.95 -17.52 9.36
C ALA A 117 -2.31 -17.62 7.87
N LEU A 118 -2.29 -16.51 7.14
CA LEU A 118 -2.50 -16.51 5.69
C LEU A 118 -1.40 -17.30 4.96
N GLN A 119 -0.15 -17.10 5.37
CA GLN A 119 0.98 -17.83 4.79
C GLN A 119 0.83 -19.35 4.94
N ARG A 120 0.53 -19.81 6.16
CA ARG A 120 0.33 -21.24 6.45
C ARG A 120 -0.86 -21.81 5.69
N LEU A 121 -1.97 -21.08 5.65
CA LEU A 121 -3.17 -21.49 4.95
C LEU A 121 -2.95 -21.60 3.43
N ALA A 122 -2.15 -20.71 2.87
CA ALA A 122 -1.78 -20.72 1.46
C ALA A 122 -0.80 -21.83 1.09
N GLY A 123 -0.16 -22.47 2.09
CA GLY A 123 0.85 -23.51 1.84
C GLY A 123 2.10 -23.00 1.11
N LEU A 124 2.35 -21.69 1.17
CA LEU A 124 3.47 -21.09 0.46
C LEU A 124 4.79 -21.38 1.18
N PRO A 125 5.80 -21.89 0.48
CA PRO A 125 7.15 -22.03 1.03
C PRO A 125 7.77 -20.63 1.12
N VAL A 126 7.88 -20.12 2.35
CA VAL A 126 8.55 -18.83 2.64
C VAL A 126 9.74 -19.12 3.54
N LYS A 127 10.92 -18.66 3.14
CA LYS A 127 12.12 -18.80 3.96
C LYS A 127 12.00 -17.95 5.22
N ALA A 128 12.74 -18.33 6.24
CA ALA A 128 12.77 -17.58 7.50
C ALA A 128 13.18 -16.11 7.24
N GLY A 129 12.34 -15.17 7.68
CA GLY A 129 12.53 -13.73 7.48
C GLY A 129 12.01 -13.15 6.16
N GLU A 130 11.58 -13.98 5.22
CA GLU A 130 10.92 -13.52 4.00
C GLU A 130 9.40 -13.34 4.21
N LYS A 131 8.80 -12.45 3.45
CA LYS A 131 7.34 -12.24 3.41
C LYS A 131 6.75 -13.01 2.22
N PRO A 132 5.54 -13.60 2.36
CA PRO A 132 4.89 -14.24 1.23
C PRO A 132 4.52 -13.19 0.18
N PRO A 133 4.74 -13.45 -1.12
CA PRO A 133 4.34 -12.50 -2.16
C PRO A 133 2.80 -12.43 -2.27
N LEU A 134 2.25 -11.22 -2.47
CA LEU A 134 0.81 -10.99 -2.61
C LEU A 134 0.20 -11.85 -3.74
N LYS A 135 0.89 -11.93 -4.88
CA LYS A 135 0.50 -12.80 -6.00
C LYS A 135 0.27 -14.25 -5.58
N GLY A 136 1.16 -14.78 -4.73
CA GLY A 136 1.04 -16.14 -4.19
C GLY A 136 -0.16 -16.31 -3.29
N LEU A 137 -0.38 -15.37 -2.37
CA LEU A 137 -1.54 -15.36 -1.47
C LEU A 137 -2.86 -15.23 -2.25
N ALA A 138 -2.92 -14.30 -3.22
CA ALA A 138 -4.10 -14.10 -4.05
C ALA A 138 -4.45 -15.36 -4.86
N LYS A 139 -3.45 -16.00 -5.47
CA LYS A 139 -3.67 -17.24 -6.24
C LYS A 139 -4.14 -18.38 -5.35
N ALA A 140 -3.45 -18.61 -4.22
CA ALA A 140 -3.75 -19.75 -3.35
C ALA A 140 -5.08 -19.60 -2.58
N LEU A 141 -5.41 -18.38 -2.12
CA LEU A 141 -6.50 -18.16 -1.18
C LEU A 141 -7.75 -17.53 -1.81
N LEU A 142 -7.59 -16.83 -2.94
CA LEU A 142 -8.70 -16.17 -3.64
C LEU A 142 -8.96 -16.78 -5.02
N ASP A 143 -8.12 -17.72 -5.50
CA ASP A 143 -8.06 -18.20 -6.89
C ASP A 143 -7.99 -17.06 -7.90
N ARG A 144 -7.27 -16.00 -7.53
CA ARG A 144 -7.14 -14.79 -8.33
C ARG A 144 -5.70 -14.60 -8.80
N GLU A 145 -5.53 -14.41 -10.10
CA GLU A 145 -4.23 -14.09 -10.69
C GLU A 145 -4.08 -12.58 -10.84
N ILE A 146 -3.15 -12.01 -10.10
CA ILE A 146 -2.74 -10.60 -10.16
C ILE A 146 -1.31 -10.49 -10.67
N GLN A 147 -0.86 -9.28 -11.00
CA GLN A 147 0.53 -9.00 -11.39
C GLN A 147 1.01 -9.87 -12.57
N LYS A 148 0.15 -10.09 -13.57
CA LYS A 148 0.47 -10.95 -14.73
C LYS A 148 1.54 -10.32 -15.63
N SER A 149 1.52 -9.02 -15.82
CA SER A 149 2.45 -8.29 -16.70
C SER A 149 2.99 -7.02 -16.07
N LYS A 150 2.14 -6.23 -15.44
CA LYS A 150 2.46 -4.98 -14.74
C LYS A 150 1.69 -4.92 -13.43
N HIS A 151 2.28 -4.32 -12.43
CA HIS A 151 1.62 -4.04 -11.18
C HIS A 151 0.62 -2.89 -11.38
N HIS A 152 -0.54 -3.04 -10.78
CA HIS A 152 -1.59 -2.05 -10.73
C HIS A 152 -2.00 -1.88 -9.27
N PRO A 153 -1.77 -0.73 -8.65
CA PRO A 153 -1.99 -0.57 -7.21
C PRO A 153 -3.45 -0.74 -6.80
N ASP A 154 -4.41 -0.42 -7.67
CA ASP A 154 -5.83 -0.68 -7.42
C ASP A 154 -6.13 -2.19 -7.36
N ASP A 155 -5.50 -3.01 -8.20
CA ASP A 155 -5.65 -4.46 -8.23
C ASP A 155 -4.98 -5.12 -7.02
N ASP A 156 -3.81 -4.64 -6.63
CA ASP A 156 -3.05 -5.13 -5.47
C ASP A 156 -3.72 -4.71 -4.14
N ALA A 157 -4.18 -3.47 -4.02
CA ALA A 157 -5.00 -3.01 -2.90
C ALA A 157 -6.30 -3.82 -2.78
N LEU A 158 -6.96 -4.09 -3.91
CA LEU A 158 -8.18 -4.89 -3.95
C LEU A 158 -7.93 -6.34 -3.47
N ALA A 159 -6.84 -6.97 -3.92
CA ALA A 159 -6.48 -8.32 -3.49
C ALA A 159 -6.20 -8.36 -1.98
N SER A 160 -5.48 -7.38 -1.45
CA SER A 160 -5.20 -7.24 -0.02
C SER A 160 -6.49 -7.08 0.80
N LEU A 161 -7.44 -6.26 0.33
CA LEU A 161 -8.73 -6.08 0.97
C LEU A 161 -9.57 -7.37 0.96
N GLN A 162 -9.59 -8.09 -0.16
CA GLN A 162 -10.30 -9.37 -0.26
C GLN A 162 -9.72 -10.43 0.67
N LEU A 163 -8.39 -10.54 0.77
CA LEU A 163 -7.72 -11.43 1.73
C LEU A 163 -8.15 -11.08 3.15
N TYR A 164 -8.10 -9.80 3.52
CA TYR A 164 -8.54 -9.37 4.84
C TYR A 164 -10.01 -9.73 5.10
N LEU A 165 -10.93 -9.35 4.23
CA LEU A 165 -12.37 -9.58 4.42
C LEU A 165 -12.72 -11.07 4.55
N ARG A 166 -12.08 -11.93 3.76
CA ARG A 166 -12.31 -13.36 3.77
C ARG A 166 -11.75 -14.05 5.00
N TYR A 167 -10.60 -13.59 5.48
CA TYR A 167 -9.83 -14.26 6.53
C TYR A 167 -9.64 -13.44 7.81
N LYS A 168 -10.37 -12.33 7.98
CA LYS A 168 -10.25 -11.43 9.15
C LYS A 168 -10.40 -12.15 10.50
N HIS A 169 -11.12 -13.27 10.55
CA HIS A 169 -11.27 -14.08 11.75
C HIS A 169 -9.98 -14.81 12.17
N LEU A 170 -9.02 -14.97 11.24
CA LEU A 170 -7.69 -15.52 11.49
C LEU A 170 -6.65 -14.42 11.77
N LEU A 171 -7.00 -13.17 11.44
CA LEU A 171 -6.14 -12.01 11.62
C LEU A 171 -6.27 -11.55 13.07
N THR A 172 -5.49 -12.14 13.95
CA THR A 172 -5.41 -11.68 15.35
C THR A 172 -4.74 -10.32 15.43
N VAL A 173 -4.87 -9.67 16.60
CA VAL A 173 -4.22 -8.37 16.93
C VAL A 173 -2.70 -8.36 16.65
N ALA A 174 -2.06 -9.53 16.56
CA ALA A 174 -0.65 -9.67 16.19
C ALA A 174 -0.33 -9.24 14.74
N CYS A 175 -1.33 -9.13 13.87
CA CYS A 175 -1.18 -8.57 12.52
C CYS A 175 -1.50 -7.07 12.48
N CYS A 176 -1.97 -6.51 13.58
CA CYS A 176 -2.22 -5.09 13.76
C CYS A 176 -0.96 -4.43 14.30
N GLN A 177 -0.43 -3.43 13.62
CA GLN A 177 0.77 -2.69 14.03
C GLN A 177 0.55 -1.79 15.26
N SER A 178 -0.58 -1.87 15.94
CA SER A 178 -0.93 -1.05 17.10
C SER A 178 0.00 -1.21 18.32
N ALA A 179 0.99 -2.12 18.27
CA ALA A 179 1.99 -2.26 19.34
C ALA A 179 2.97 -1.05 19.46
N ARG A 180 2.89 -0.05 18.56
CA ARG A 180 3.78 1.13 18.66
C ARG A 180 3.27 2.25 19.57
N PHE A 181 2.05 2.15 20.09
CA PHE A 181 1.44 3.26 20.86
C PHE A 181 1.67 3.24 22.37
N ASP A 182 2.24 2.18 22.95
CA ASP A 182 2.27 2.00 24.41
C ASP A 182 3.58 2.37 25.11
N GLN A 183 4.56 2.97 24.41
CA GLN A 183 5.83 3.35 25.06
C GLN A 183 6.01 4.85 25.35
N THR A 184 5.07 5.71 24.96
CA THR A 184 5.21 7.17 25.15
C THR A 184 4.25 7.77 26.18
N LEU A 185 3.39 6.95 26.82
CA LEU A 185 2.49 7.43 27.90
C LEU A 185 2.89 6.92 29.30
N ALA A 186 4.06 6.33 29.45
CA ALA A 186 4.58 5.85 30.74
C ALA A 186 5.89 6.55 31.13
N SER A 187 5.98 7.87 30.87
CA SER A 187 7.06 8.70 31.43
C SER A 187 6.48 10.00 31.95
#